data_ea5f94a25cc34fdee40ee7a64d8cad65
#
_entry.id   ea5f94a25cc34fdee40ee7a64d8cad65
#
_cell.length_a   1.000
_cell.length_b   1.000
_cell.length_c   1.000
_cell.angle_alpha   90.00
_cell.angle_beta   90.00
_cell.angle_gamma   90.00
#
_symmetry.space_group_name_H-M   'P 1'
#
loop_
_entity.id
_entity.type
_entity.pdbx_description
1 polymer ?
#
loop_
_entity_poly.entity_id
_entity_poly.type
_entity_poly.pdbx_seq_one_letter_code
_entity_poly.pdbx_strand_id
1 'polypeptide(L)'
;SFKSLETDEVFTVAVSHLKSKSCGSASGNNADLGDGQGCWNEIRTQGANAFADWLDSKPTGVDDEDTILVGDMNAYAMEDPIRAFDDKGYKNVVAEIDDDTFGYSYSFSGRAGSLDHAVATQSLLSKVVAATDWHINADEPISLDYNVEFKSEGQQSSLYSESAYRASDHDPVIIDIKSEITLTPEEQTPVIAADQ
;
A
#
# COMPACT_ATOMS: atom_id res chain seq x y z
N SER A 1 -10.40 12.43 -5.11
CA SER A 1 -11.48 11.43 -5.32
C SER A 1 -11.62 11.11 -6.78
N PHE A 2 -12.08 9.92 -7.07
CA PHE A 2 -12.33 9.40 -8.42
C PHE A 2 -13.81 9.02 -8.53
N LYS A 3 -14.34 9.10 -9.73
CA LYS A 3 -15.71 8.70 -10.04
C LYS A 3 -15.68 7.69 -11.18
N SER A 4 -16.35 6.55 -11.00
CA SER A 4 -16.58 5.60 -12.10
C SER A 4 -17.40 6.25 -13.20
N LEU A 5 -16.97 6.10 -14.45
CA LEU A 5 -17.72 6.61 -15.60
C LEU A 5 -18.91 5.70 -15.98
N GLU A 6 -18.93 4.49 -15.45
CA GLU A 6 -19.94 3.47 -15.78
C GLU A 6 -21.06 3.42 -14.71
N THR A 7 -20.67 3.50 -13.43
CA THR A 7 -21.61 3.27 -12.31
C THR A 7 -21.93 4.54 -11.51
N ASP A 8 -21.25 5.66 -11.79
CA ASP A 8 -21.30 6.88 -10.99
C ASP A 8 -20.77 6.75 -9.55
N GLU A 9 -20.26 5.57 -9.15
CA GLU A 9 -19.64 5.36 -7.84
C GLU A 9 -18.42 6.25 -7.66
N VAL A 10 -18.22 6.71 -6.44
CA VAL A 10 -17.10 7.57 -6.07
C VAL A 10 -16.27 6.87 -5.01
N PHE A 11 -14.96 7.07 -5.06
CA PHE A 11 -14.05 6.67 -3.98
C PHE A 11 -12.88 7.65 -3.87
N THR A 12 -12.29 7.73 -2.70
CA THR A 12 -11.15 8.59 -2.42
C THR A 12 -9.89 7.77 -2.22
N VAL A 13 -8.83 8.13 -2.96
CA VAL A 13 -7.48 7.58 -2.75
C VAL A 13 -6.62 8.66 -2.14
N ALA A 14 -5.94 8.32 -1.06
CA ALA A 14 -4.92 9.13 -0.42
C ALA A 14 -3.58 8.40 -0.48
N VAL A 15 -2.48 9.14 -0.54
CA VAL A 15 -1.13 8.59 -0.56
C VAL A 15 -0.32 9.19 0.58
N SER A 16 0.39 8.35 1.32
CA SER A 16 1.27 8.78 2.41
C SER A 16 2.63 8.10 2.32
N HIS A 17 3.66 8.81 2.77
CA HIS A 17 4.96 8.24 3.06
C HIS A 17 5.38 8.74 4.43
N LEU A 18 5.24 7.91 5.45
CA LEU A 18 5.55 8.28 6.83
C LEU A 18 7.06 8.29 7.09
N LYS A 19 7.45 8.84 8.24
CA LYS A 19 8.86 9.01 8.61
C LYS A 19 9.60 7.69 8.69
N SER A 20 10.72 7.59 7.96
CA SER A 20 11.58 6.40 7.94
C SER A 20 12.10 6.00 9.33
N LYS A 21 12.40 4.71 9.53
CA LYS A 21 12.86 4.12 10.80
C LYS A 21 14.33 4.43 11.13
N SER A 22 15.06 5.13 10.25
CA SER A 22 16.47 5.47 10.45
C SER A 22 16.69 6.33 11.70
N CYS A 23 17.56 5.90 12.61
CA CYS A 23 17.73 6.53 13.92
C CYS A 23 18.53 7.85 13.92
N GLY A 24 19.26 8.18 12.89
CA GLY A 24 20.12 9.36 12.71
C GLY A 24 20.11 10.40 13.84
N SER A 25 19.08 11.28 13.84
CA SER A 25 18.91 12.37 14.84
C SER A 25 17.75 12.10 15.82
N ALA A 26 17.24 10.86 15.90
CA ALA A 26 16.14 10.54 16.79
C ALA A 26 16.53 10.71 18.26
N SER A 27 15.62 11.25 19.07
CA SER A 27 15.85 11.48 20.50
C SER A 27 14.51 11.47 21.26
N GLY A 28 14.58 11.35 22.57
CA GLY A 28 13.40 11.28 23.43
C GLY A 28 12.50 10.09 23.03
N ASN A 29 11.20 10.30 22.96
CA ASN A 29 10.23 9.27 22.56
C ASN A 29 10.37 8.80 21.11
N ASN A 30 11.15 9.52 20.29
CA ASN A 30 11.46 9.11 18.92
C ASN A 30 12.76 8.31 18.81
N ALA A 31 13.51 8.10 19.87
CA ALA A 31 14.62 7.15 19.89
C ALA A 31 14.11 5.71 19.79
N ASP A 32 14.99 4.79 19.46
CA ASP A 32 14.68 3.36 19.57
C ASP A 32 14.53 3.00 21.06
N LEU A 33 13.33 2.66 21.47
CA LEU A 33 12.98 2.33 22.85
C LEU A 33 13.21 0.83 23.14
N GLY A 34 13.66 0.04 22.17
CA GLY A 34 13.88 -1.40 22.31
C GLY A 34 12.58 -2.21 22.33
N ASP A 35 11.48 -1.65 21.91
CA ASP A 35 10.15 -2.25 21.82
C ASP A 35 9.86 -2.96 20.50
N GLY A 36 10.85 -2.98 19.60
CA GLY A 36 10.76 -3.58 18.28
C GLY A 36 10.24 -2.64 17.16
N GLN A 37 9.77 -1.43 17.51
CA GLN A 37 9.19 -0.51 16.55
C GLN A 37 10.22 0.46 15.91
N GLY A 38 11.45 0.49 16.47
CA GLY A 38 12.55 1.30 15.99
C GLY A 38 12.34 2.80 16.19
N CYS A 39 13.23 3.62 15.59
CA CYS A 39 13.17 5.06 15.77
C CYS A 39 11.96 5.70 15.07
N TRP A 40 11.54 6.87 15.58
CA TRP A 40 10.46 7.71 15.05
C TRP A 40 9.05 7.10 15.12
N ASN A 41 8.84 6.09 15.97
CA ASN A 41 7.53 5.47 16.11
C ASN A 41 6.45 6.46 16.57
N GLU A 42 6.76 7.32 17.55
CA GLU A 42 5.82 8.33 18.03
C GLU A 42 5.37 9.29 16.90
N ILE A 43 6.32 9.81 16.10
CA ILE A 43 5.99 10.72 14.98
C ILE A 43 5.17 10.00 13.91
N ARG A 44 5.48 8.72 13.59
CA ARG A 44 4.67 7.95 12.64
C ARG A 44 3.25 7.74 13.15
N THR A 45 3.10 7.40 14.43
CA THR A 45 1.79 7.19 15.06
C THR A 45 0.97 8.48 15.10
N GLN A 46 1.60 9.61 15.43
CA GLN A 46 0.94 10.91 15.38
C GLN A 46 0.54 11.27 13.94
N GLY A 47 1.42 10.98 12.96
CA GLY A 47 1.15 11.18 11.54
C GLY A 47 -0.04 10.35 11.06
N ALA A 48 -0.10 9.08 11.43
CA ALA A 48 -1.20 8.17 11.10
C ALA A 48 -2.54 8.69 11.64
N ASN A 49 -2.59 9.08 12.93
CA ASN A 49 -3.79 9.66 13.53
C ASN A 49 -4.23 10.96 12.83
N ALA A 50 -3.29 11.89 12.60
CA ALA A 50 -3.59 13.15 11.96
C ALA A 50 -4.07 12.96 10.51
N PHE A 51 -3.52 11.98 9.81
CA PHE A 51 -3.91 11.68 8.45
C PHE A 51 -5.31 11.06 8.36
N ALA A 52 -5.62 10.13 9.26
CA ALA A 52 -6.97 9.56 9.37
C ALA A 52 -8.00 10.67 9.70
N ASP A 53 -7.75 11.51 10.70
CA ASP A 53 -8.62 12.63 11.07
C ASP A 53 -8.82 13.62 9.90
N TRP A 54 -7.76 13.85 9.10
CA TRP A 54 -7.86 14.69 7.91
C TRP A 54 -8.73 14.05 6.82
N LEU A 55 -8.62 12.74 6.59
CA LEU A 55 -9.47 12.02 5.63
C LEU A 55 -10.94 12.04 6.08
N ASP A 56 -11.21 11.85 7.37
CA ASP A 56 -12.56 11.91 7.94
C ASP A 56 -13.21 13.28 7.75
N SER A 57 -12.40 14.34 7.60
CA SER A 57 -12.90 15.69 7.28
C SER A 57 -13.38 15.85 5.83
N LYS A 58 -13.32 14.80 5.01
CA LYS A 58 -13.69 14.82 3.57
C LYS A 58 -12.96 15.93 2.80
N PRO A 59 -11.61 15.92 2.78
CA PRO A 59 -10.78 17.03 2.27
C PRO A 59 -10.97 17.32 0.78
N THR A 60 -11.51 16.39 0.02
CA THR A 60 -11.82 16.58 -1.42
C THR A 60 -13.17 17.23 -1.65
N GLY A 61 -13.97 17.43 -0.59
CA GLY A 61 -15.34 17.94 -0.67
C GLY A 61 -16.36 16.93 -1.20
N VAL A 62 -15.96 15.67 -1.36
CA VAL A 62 -16.83 14.57 -1.77
C VAL A 62 -17.34 13.90 -0.49
N ASP A 63 -18.65 13.80 -0.36
CA ASP A 63 -19.31 13.13 0.77
C ASP A 63 -19.57 11.66 0.42
N ASP A 64 -18.50 10.87 0.49
CA ASP A 64 -18.53 9.42 0.25
C ASP A 64 -17.70 8.71 1.33
N GLU A 65 -18.11 7.49 1.68
CA GLU A 65 -17.46 6.71 2.73
C GLU A 65 -16.33 5.83 2.19
N ASP A 66 -16.20 5.68 0.87
CA ASP A 66 -15.22 4.80 0.24
C ASP A 66 -13.86 5.49 0.16
N THR A 67 -13.02 5.20 1.14
CA THR A 67 -11.67 5.80 1.22
C THR A 67 -10.62 4.74 1.40
N ILE A 68 -9.52 4.87 0.65
CA ILE A 68 -8.30 4.07 0.79
C ILE A 68 -7.09 4.98 0.90
N LEU A 69 -6.22 4.67 1.85
CA LEU A 69 -4.91 5.27 2.01
C LEU A 69 -3.85 4.23 1.66
N VAL A 70 -2.95 4.57 0.75
CA VAL A 70 -1.86 3.70 0.28
C VAL A 70 -0.51 4.35 0.47
N GLY A 71 0.54 3.56 0.58
CA GLY A 71 1.93 4.02 0.55
C GLY A 71 2.83 3.40 1.60
N ASP A 72 4.09 3.85 1.61
CA ASP A 72 5.09 3.44 2.58
C ASP A 72 4.81 4.09 3.94
N MET A 73 4.28 3.31 4.87
CA MET A 73 4.01 3.75 6.25
C MET A 73 5.25 3.66 7.14
N ASN A 74 6.36 3.11 6.63
CA ASN A 74 7.57 2.86 7.41
C ASN A 74 7.29 2.15 8.76
N ALA A 75 6.25 1.34 8.80
CA ALA A 75 5.78 0.62 9.98
C ALA A 75 5.28 -0.77 9.56
N TYR A 76 5.69 -1.80 10.29
CA TYR A 76 5.18 -3.14 10.08
C TYR A 76 3.74 -3.29 10.62
N ALA A 77 3.01 -4.30 10.14
CA ALA A 77 1.58 -4.46 10.37
C ALA A 77 1.15 -4.44 11.86
N MET A 78 2.02 -4.82 12.77
CA MET A 78 1.73 -4.86 14.22
C MET A 78 2.23 -3.63 14.97
N GLU A 79 2.85 -2.67 14.31
CA GLU A 79 3.35 -1.43 14.92
C GLU A 79 2.24 -0.40 15.14
N ASP A 80 2.47 0.53 16.06
CA ASP A 80 1.49 1.52 16.50
C ASP A 80 0.91 2.39 15.37
N PRO A 81 1.66 2.82 14.33
CA PRO A 81 1.08 3.59 13.23
C PRO A 81 -0.04 2.84 12.50
N ILE A 82 0.13 1.52 12.27
CA ILE A 82 -0.89 0.70 11.59
C ILE A 82 -2.08 0.46 12.51
N ARG A 83 -1.83 0.22 13.81
CA ARG A 83 -2.90 0.14 14.81
C ARG A 83 -3.68 1.45 14.94
N ALA A 84 -3.01 2.59 14.83
CA ALA A 84 -3.69 3.89 14.86
C ALA A 84 -4.71 4.05 13.71
N PHE A 85 -4.40 3.56 12.52
CA PHE A 85 -5.37 3.49 11.43
C PHE A 85 -6.53 2.52 11.75
N ASP A 86 -6.23 1.35 12.31
CA ASP A 86 -7.26 0.37 12.68
C ASP A 86 -8.22 0.93 13.76
N ASP A 87 -7.70 1.63 14.76
CA ASP A 87 -8.46 2.30 15.82
C ASP A 87 -9.38 3.41 15.26
N LYS A 88 -9.03 3.97 14.11
CA LYS A 88 -9.83 4.97 13.37
C LYS A 88 -10.80 4.32 12.36
N GLY A 89 -10.85 2.99 12.28
CA GLY A 89 -11.76 2.25 11.41
C GLY A 89 -11.23 1.96 10.00
N TYR A 90 -9.94 2.25 9.75
CA TYR A 90 -9.27 1.86 8.49
C TYR A 90 -8.62 0.48 8.66
N LYS A 91 -9.04 -0.48 7.86
CA LYS A 91 -8.55 -1.86 7.89
C LYS A 91 -7.41 -2.08 6.90
N ASN A 92 -6.42 -2.88 7.26
CA ASN A 92 -5.35 -3.27 6.35
C ASN A 92 -5.90 -4.23 5.29
N VAL A 93 -5.95 -3.76 4.03
CA VAL A 93 -6.62 -4.45 2.94
C VAL A 93 -5.96 -5.79 2.62
N VAL A 94 -4.63 -5.84 2.53
CA VAL A 94 -3.93 -7.10 2.23
C VAL A 94 -4.17 -8.12 3.32
N ALA A 95 -4.08 -7.72 4.59
CA ALA A 95 -4.30 -8.62 5.72
C ALA A 95 -5.74 -9.15 5.83
N GLU A 96 -6.73 -8.42 5.31
CA GLU A 96 -8.15 -8.81 5.35
C GLU A 96 -8.55 -9.68 4.15
N ILE A 97 -7.87 -9.54 3.02
CA ILE A 97 -8.25 -10.20 1.76
C ILE A 97 -7.36 -11.39 1.45
N ASP A 98 -6.05 -11.28 1.69
CA ASP A 98 -5.09 -12.33 1.43
C ASP A 98 -4.85 -13.16 2.70
N ASP A 99 -5.09 -14.48 2.62
CA ASP A 99 -4.78 -15.44 3.68
C ASP A 99 -3.26 -15.68 3.83
N ASP A 100 -2.42 -15.01 3.02
CA ASP A 100 -0.97 -15.11 3.10
C ASP A 100 -0.44 -14.36 4.32
N THR A 101 -0.17 -15.13 5.38
CA THR A 101 0.40 -14.63 6.63
C THR A 101 1.86 -14.16 6.50
N PHE A 102 2.46 -14.26 5.31
CA PHE A 102 3.86 -13.95 5.01
C PHE A 102 4.03 -12.82 3.98
N GLY A 103 3.00 -12.04 3.72
CA GLY A 103 3.08 -10.87 2.86
C GLY A 103 4.23 -9.94 3.26
N TYR A 104 4.98 -9.45 2.26
CA TYR A 104 6.05 -8.49 2.45
C TYR A 104 6.17 -7.58 1.23
N SER A 105 6.53 -6.35 1.47
CA SER A 105 6.84 -5.37 0.41
C SER A 105 8.29 -4.92 0.45
N TYR A 106 9.02 -5.29 1.51
CA TYR A 106 10.38 -4.81 1.75
C TYR A 106 11.25 -5.87 2.42
N SER A 107 12.54 -5.89 2.08
CA SER A 107 13.53 -6.76 2.70
C SER A 107 14.70 -5.97 3.25
N PHE A 108 14.99 -6.12 4.55
CA PHE A 108 16.09 -5.45 5.22
C PHE A 108 16.87 -6.40 6.10
N SER A 109 18.20 -6.46 5.90
CA SER A 109 19.12 -7.29 6.70
C SER A 109 18.67 -8.77 6.81
N GLY A 110 18.16 -9.34 5.72
CA GLY A 110 17.69 -10.72 5.65
C GLY A 110 16.35 -10.98 6.35
N ARG A 111 15.58 -9.94 6.62
CA ARG A 111 14.21 -10.02 7.14
C ARG A 111 13.26 -9.35 6.18
N ALA A 112 12.17 -10.02 5.86
CA ALA A 112 11.11 -9.50 5.03
C ALA A 112 9.89 -9.07 5.87
N GLY A 113 9.15 -8.09 5.39
CA GLY A 113 7.92 -7.60 6.00
C GLY A 113 7.32 -6.45 5.20
N SER A 114 6.04 -6.19 5.38
CA SER A 114 5.34 -5.12 4.67
C SER A 114 5.52 -3.78 5.39
N LEU A 115 6.10 -2.81 4.70
CA LEU A 115 6.14 -1.38 5.07
C LEU A 115 5.15 -0.57 4.24
N ASP A 116 4.80 -1.08 3.08
CA ASP A 116 3.83 -0.52 2.16
C ASP A 116 2.47 -1.13 2.46
N HIS A 117 1.52 -0.28 2.79
CA HIS A 117 0.19 -0.71 3.20
C HIS A 117 -0.88 -0.04 2.35
N ALA A 118 -1.99 -0.73 2.22
CA ALA A 118 -3.26 -0.17 1.86
C ALA A 118 -4.21 -0.33 3.05
N VAL A 119 -4.69 0.77 3.59
CA VAL A 119 -5.69 0.76 4.65
C VAL A 119 -6.96 1.43 4.14
N ALA A 120 -8.11 0.79 4.32
CA ALA A 120 -9.38 1.24 3.75
C ALA A 120 -10.50 1.28 4.79
N THR A 121 -11.46 2.15 4.53
CA THR A 121 -12.74 2.13 5.27
C THR A 121 -13.46 0.80 5.05
N GLN A 122 -14.30 0.40 6.00
CA GLN A 122 -15.08 -0.84 5.90
C GLN A 122 -16.01 -0.83 4.67
N SER A 123 -16.49 0.35 4.26
CA SER A 123 -17.29 0.52 3.05
C SER A 123 -16.51 0.10 1.81
N LEU A 124 -15.34 0.69 1.58
CA LEU A 124 -14.51 0.34 0.43
C LEU A 124 -13.97 -1.09 0.51
N LEU A 125 -13.56 -1.56 1.68
CA LEU A 125 -13.06 -2.92 1.88
C LEU A 125 -14.07 -3.96 1.41
N SER A 126 -15.36 -3.73 1.60
CA SER A 126 -16.42 -4.63 1.12
C SER A 126 -16.49 -4.76 -0.41
N LYS A 127 -15.87 -3.84 -1.14
CA LYS A 127 -15.78 -3.80 -2.61
C LYS A 127 -14.44 -4.37 -3.13
N VAL A 128 -13.47 -4.61 -2.26
CA VAL A 128 -12.20 -5.22 -2.66
C VAL A 128 -12.42 -6.71 -2.96
N VAL A 129 -11.93 -7.16 -4.10
CA VAL A 129 -12.05 -8.55 -4.55
C VAL A 129 -10.73 -9.30 -4.56
N ALA A 130 -9.61 -8.58 -4.64
CA ALA A 130 -8.26 -9.13 -4.52
C ALA A 130 -7.29 -8.05 -4.00
N ALA A 131 -6.29 -8.47 -3.26
CA ALA A 131 -5.17 -7.62 -2.85
C ALA A 131 -3.93 -8.49 -2.70
N THR A 132 -2.77 -8.00 -3.10
CA THR A 132 -1.51 -8.73 -2.97
C THR A 132 -0.30 -7.79 -3.05
N ASP A 133 0.82 -8.20 -2.48
CA ASP A 133 2.14 -7.63 -2.76
C ASP A 133 2.71 -8.28 -4.03
N TRP A 134 3.14 -7.47 -5.00
CA TRP A 134 3.72 -7.98 -6.24
C TRP A 134 5.24 -8.03 -6.16
N HIS A 135 5.79 -9.22 -5.88
CA HIS A 135 7.20 -9.45 -5.62
C HIS A 135 8.07 -9.34 -6.88
N ILE A 136 8.40 -8.12 -7.28
CA ILE A 136 9.29 -7.81 -8.42
C ILE A 136 10.51 -6.98 -8.04
N ASN A 137 10.60 -6.52 -6.81
CA ASN A 137 11.63 -5.59 -6.36
C ASN A 137 12.37 -6.04 -5.10
N ALA A 138 11.67 -6.34 -4.01
CA ALA A 138 12.26 -6.57 -2.69
C ALA A 138 13.20 -7.77 -2.62
N ASP A 139 12.94 -8.81 -3.41
CA ASP A 139 13.76 -10.04 -3.51
C ASP A 139 14.92 -9.93 -4.47
N GLU A 140 14.89 -8.93 -5.36
CA GLU A 140 15.94 -8.78 -6.35
C GLU A 140 17.25 -8.28 -5.72
N PRO A 141 18.41 -8.72 -6.23
CA PRO A 141 19.71 -8.32 -5.68
C PRO A 141 19.90 -6.80 -5.69
N ILE A 142 20.42 -6.25 -4.59
CA ILE A 142 20.76 -4.81 -4.47
C ILE A 142 21.69 -4.34 -5.59
N SER A 143 22.53 -5.24 -6.15
CA SER A 143 23.38 -4.89 -7.29
C SER A 143 22.60 -4.46 -8.55
N LEU A 144 21.35 -4.87 -8.68
CA LEU A 144 20.45 -4.50 -9.78
C LEU A 144 19.65 -3.23 -9.48
N ASP A 145 19.75 -2.68 -8.28
CA ASP A 145 19.01 -1.50 -7.83
C ASP A 145 19.03 -0.38 -8.88
N TYR A 146 17.89 0.28 -9.04
CA TYR A 146 17.74 1.50 -9.86
C TYR A 146 18.69 2.63 -9.44
N ASN A 147 19.10 2.64 -8.18
CA ASN A 147 20.01 3.62 -7.63
C ASN A 147 21.45 3.38 -8.08
N VAL A 148 22.12 4.40 -8.60
CA VAL A 148 23.47 4.32 -9.15
C VAL A 148 24.55 4.93 -8.25
N GLU A 149 24.19 5.55 -7.12
CA GLU A 149 25.11 6.33 -6.27
C GLU A 149 26.30 5.52 -5.76
N PHE A 150 26.11 4.24 -5.52
CA PHE A 150 27.15 3.33 -4.99
C PHE A 150 27.73 2.38 -6.04
N LYS A 151 27.42 2.58 -7.33
CA LYS A 151 27.88 1.75 -8.44
C LYS A 151 29.05 2.40 -9.18
N SER A 152 30.07 1.60 -9.52
CA SER A 152 31.08 2.02 -10.47
C SER A 152 30.49 2.21 -11.87
N GLU A 153 31.17 2.95 -12.75
CA GLU A 153 30.75 3.13 -14.16
C GLU A 153 30.56 1.79 -14.89
N GLY A 154 31.42 0.81 -14.61
CA GLY A 154 31.28 -0.53 -15.17
C GLY A 154 30.02 -1.26 -14.69
N GLN A 155 29.67 -1.13 -13.41
CA GLN A 155 28.44 -1.71 -12.87
C GLN A 155 27.20 -1.01 -13.43
N GLN A 156 27.19 0.32 -13.52
CA GLN A 156 26.09 1.06 -14.11
C GLN A 156 25.83 0.61 -15.55
N SER A 157 26.88 0.40 -16.34
CA SER A 157 26.76 -0.05 -17.73
C SER A 157 26.34 -1.53 -17.84
N SER A 158 26.92 -2.43 -17.02
CA SER A 158 26.72 -3.88 -17.17
C SER A 158 25.48 -4.41 -16.45
N LEU A 159 24.99 -3.70 -15.43
CA LEU A 159 23.84 -4.14 -14.64
C LEU A 159 22.54 -3.41 -15.01
N TYR A 160 22.63 -2.43 -15.89
CA TYR A 160 21.42 -1.74 -16.38
C TYR A 160 20.49 -2.71 -17.12
N SER A 161 19.22 -2.64 -16.81
CA SER A 161 18.15 -3.38 -17.50
C SER A 161 16.91 -2.48 -17.63
N GLU A 162 16.22 -2.59 -18.77
CA GLU A 162 14.93 -1.94 -18.99
C GLU A 162 13.75 -2.76 -18.42
N SER A 163 14.06 -3.82 -17.65
CA SER A 163 13.03 -4.65 -17.02
C SER A 163 12.33 -3.91 -15.88
N ALA A 164 11.14 -4.39 -15.48
CA ALA A 164 10.41 -3.85 -14.34
C ALA A 164 11.04 -4.26 -12.98
N TYR A 165 11.87 -5.29 -12.96
CA TYR A 165 12.46 -5.83 -11.73
C TYR A 165 13.47 -4.85 -11.13
N ARG A 166 13.41 -4.69 -9.80
CA ARG A 166 14.27 -3.79 -9.02
C ARG A 166 14.18 -2.32 -9.47
N ALA A 167 13.05 -1.90 -10.01
CA ALA A 167 12.75 -0.49 -10.28
C ALA A 167 12.49 0.32 -9.01
N SER A 168 12.39 -0.36 -7.87
CA SER A 168 12.33 0.16 -6.49
C SER A 168 13.04 -0.84 -5.57
N ASP A 169 13.25 -0.50 -4.30
CA ASP A 169 13.59 -1.44 -3.23
C ASP A 169 12.35 -1.97 -2.50
N HIS A 170 11.18 -1.45 -2.83
CA HIS A 170 9.87 -1.88 -2.33
C HIS A 170 9.04 -2.56 -3.42
N ASP A 171 8.22 -3.52 -3.03
CA ASP A 171 7.26 -4.17 -3.90
C ASP A 171 5.96 -3.35 -3.99
N PRO A 172 5.31 -3.30 -5.17
CA PRO A 172 4.01 -2.66 -5.32
C PRO A 172 2.90 -3.45 -4.63
N VAL A 173 1.99 -2.76 -3.97
CA VAL A 173 0.72 -3.33 -3.51
C VAL A 173 -0.32 -3.17 -4.61
N ILE A 174 -0.95 -4.27 -5.01
CA ILE A 174 -2.01 -4.31 -6.03
C ILE A 174 -3.34 -4.58 -5.34
N ILE A 175 -4.36 -3.80 -5.70
CA ILE A 175 -5.70 -3.92 -5.13
C ILE A 175 -6.72 -3.85 -6.25
N ASP A 176 -7.55 -4.87 -6.34
CA ASP A 176 -8.67 -4.93 -7.26
C ASP A 176 -9.95 -4.55 -6.54
N ILE A 177 -10.58 -3.47 -7.00
CA ILE A 177 -11.86 -3.00 -6.48
C ILE A 177 -12.94 -3.33 -7.50
N LYS A 178 -13.99 -4.03 -7.06
CA LYS A 178 -15.15 -4.33 -7.90
C LYS A 178 -16.00 -3.08 -8.05
N SER A 179 -16.20 -2.65 -9.30
CA SER A 179 -17.28 -1.73 -9.64
C SER A 179 -18.58 -2.52 -9.86
N GLU A 180 -19.68 -2.12 -9.26
CA GLU A 180 -20.97 -2.77 -9.51
C GLU A 180 -21.48 -2.41 -10.91
N ILE A 181 -21.29 -3.32 -11.86
CA ILE A 181 -21.87 -3.20 -13.19
C ILE A 181 -23.27 -3.80 -13.12
N THR A 182 -24.30 -2.98 -13.23
CA THR A 182 -25.67 -3.46 -13.43
C THR A 182 -25.84 -3.78 -14.90
N LEU A 183 -25.80 -5.07 -15.26
CA LEU A 183 -26.08 -5.51 -16.63
C LEU A 183 -27.54 -5.25 -16.94
N THR A 184 -27.81 -4.64 -18.10
CA THR A 184 -29.15 -4.53 -18.64
C THR A 184 -29.68 -5.90 -19.07
N PRO A 185 -31.01 -6.13 -19.12
CA PRO A 185 -31.56 -7.41 -19.57
C PRO A 185 -31.11 -7.81 -20.98
N GLU A 186 -30.77 -6.87 -21.83
CA GLU A 186 -30.26 -7.13 -23.20
C GLU A 186 -28.82 -7.71 -23.17
N GLU A 187 -27.99 -7.28 -22.21
CA GLU A 187 -26.63 -7.77 -22.03
C GLU A 187 -26.59 -9.15 -21.36
N GLN A 188 -27.66 -9.54 -20.69
CA GLN A 188 -27.81 -10.86 -20.05
C GLN A 188 -28.27 -11.95 -21.01
N THR A 189 -28.57 -11.65 -22.27
CA THR A 189 -28.99 -12.65 -23.24
C THR A 189 -27.77 -13.50 -23.66
N PRO A 190 -27.73 -14.81 -23.32
CA PRO A 190 -26.61 -15.64 -23.75
C PRO A 190 -26.60 -15.74 -25.27
N VAL A 191 -25.46 -15.45 -25.88
CA VAL A 191 -25.24 -15.75 -27.30
C VAL A 191 -25.15 -17.27 -27.43
N ILE A 192 -26.25 -17.90 -27.80
CA ILE A 192 -26.24 -19.31 -28.16
C ILE A 192 -25.58 -19.42 -29.53
N ALA A 193 -24.31 -19.85 -29.56
CA ALA A 193 -23.67 -20.22 -30.81
C ALA A 193 -24.50 -21.37 -31.42
N ALA A 194 -25.10 -21.10 -32.57
CA ALA A 194 -25.73 -22.16 -33.38
C ALA A 194 -24.60 -23.00 -33.95
N ASP A 195 -24.47 -24.22 -33.46
CA ASP A 195 -23.68 -25.26 -34.09
C ASP A 195 -24.29 -25.57 -35.47
N GLN A 196 -23.46 -25.37 -36.51
CA GLN A 196 -23.67 -25.93 -37.83
C GLN A 196 -22.70 -27.08 -38.05
#